data_cfcd908632d13a76cec177a5c3c8f05b
#
_entry.id   cfcd908632d13a76cec177a5c3c8f05b
#
_cell.length_a   1.000
_cell.length_b   1.000
_cell.length_c   1.000
_cell.angle_alpha   90.00
_cell.angle_beta   90.00
_cell.angle_gamma   90.00
#
_symmetry.space_group_name_H-M   'P 1'
#
loop_
_entity.id
_entity.type
_entity.pdbx_description
1 polymer ?
#
loop_
_entity_poly.entity_id
_entity_poly.type
_entity_poly.pdbx_seq_one_letter_code
_entity_poly.pdbx_strand_id
1 'polypeptide(L)'
;MNCNVIKVGGSLLDTNDLPQKLNQLLKKLKPACTVVVVGGGKAVRKIELNNANQNPFVEHWDSLKIMTENAIALMSHFVEATMAITPFKKDLGLFFLDAHQYCKNDRKTNGEPYLPQTRDVRSDTVALRFAQEFDFSELYLLKSVNFPASKNWEDACNQNYVDPFFYKLFDNKKHNPIIHTINLRSSQTLQPFHSGNKI
;
A
#
# COMPACT_ATOMS: atom_id res chain seq x y z
N MET A 1 -16.81 8.15 -10.85
CA MET A 1 -15.91 8.80 -9.87
C MET A 1 -14.57 8.10 -9.97
N ASN A 2 -13.46 8.84 -10.13
CA ASN A 2 -12.12 8.22 -10.09
C ASN A 2 -11.82 7.75 -8.67
N CYS A 3 -11.29 6.54 -8.55
CA CYS A 3 -10.96 5.94 -7.26
C CYS A 3 -9.52 5.42 -7.29
N ASN A 4 -8.67 5.94 -6.40
CA ASN A 4 -7.25 5.66 -6.37
C ASN A 4 -6.84 5.10 -5.01
N VAL A 5 -6.03 4.04 -5.01
CA VAL A 5 -5.26 3.65 -3.84
C VAL A 5 -3.81 4.10 -4.04
N ILE A 6 -3.23 4.75 -3.05
CA ILE A 6 -1.82 5.15 -3.06
C ILE A 6 -1.09 4.41 -1.94
N LYS A 7 -0.17 3.53 -2.28
CA LYS A 7 0.71 2.91 -1.29
C LYS A 7 2.01 3.71 -1.15
N VAL A 8 2.27 4.19 0.03
CA VAL A 8 3.53 4.87 0.39
C VAL A 8 4.51 3.85 0.98
N GLY A 9 5.64 3.66 0.32
CA GLY A 9 6.69 2.76 0.79
C GLY A 9 7.25 3.19 2.15
N GLY A 10 7.39 2.24 3.09
CA GLY A 10 7.91 2.54 4.43
C GLY A 10 9.32 3.14 4.43
N SER A 11 10.14 2.85 3.41
CA SER A 11 11.47 3.47 3.22
C SER A 11 11.41 4.95 2.80
N LEU A 12 10.24 5.47 2.44
CA LEU A 12 10.05 6.89 2.11
C LEU A 12 9.77 7.75 3.35
N LEU A 13 9.44 7.14 4.49
CA LEU A 13 9.09 7.86 5.72
C LEU A 13 10.26 8.64 6.33
N ASP A 14 11.49 8.36 5.92
CA ASP A 14 12.69 9.14 6.29
C ASP A 14 12.99 10.28 5.30
N THR A 15 12.10 10.52 4.35
CA THR A 15 12.25 11.56 3.33
C THR A 15 11.54 12.84 3.79
N ASN A 16 12.28 13.89 4.10
CA ASN A 16 11.72 15.13 4.68
C ASN A 16 10.65 15.81 3.83
N ASP A 17 10.73 15.65 2.51
CA ASP A 17 9.80 16.25 1.54
C ASP A 17 8.66 15.30 1.09
N LEU A 18 8.48 14.17 1.81
CA LEU A 18 7.42 13.20 1.48
C LEU A 18 6.02 13.81 1.44
N PRO A 19 5.58 14.62 2.44
CA PRO A 19 4.25 15.22 2.39
C PRO A 19 4.06 16.14 1.18
N GLN A 20 5.10 16.90 0.82
CA GLN A 20 5.07 17.80 -0.34
C GLN A 20 4.97 17.02 -1.66
N LYS A 21 5.76 15.95 -1.82
CA LYS A 21 5.73 15.06 -3.00
C LYS A 21 4.38 14.35 -3.14
N LEU A 22 3.85 13.85 -2.03
CA LEU A 22 2.52 13.23 -2.02
C LEU A 22 1.44 14.26 -2.41
N ASN A 23 1.48 15.47 -1.88
CA ASN A 23 0.55 16.53 -2.24
C ASN A 23 0.65 16.91 -3.72
N GLN A 24 1.86 16.97 -4.30
CA GLN A 24 2.05 17.19 -5.73
C GLN A 24 1.42 16.09 -6.59
N LEU A 25 1.52 14.83 -6.17
CA LEU A 25 0.86 13.72 -6.84
C LEU A 25 -0.66 13.84 -6.74
N LEU A 26 -1.20 14.09 -5.54
CA LEU A 26 -2.63 14.26 -5.30
C LEU A 26 -3.24 15.39 -6.15
N LYS A 27 -2.52 16.50 -6.35
CA LYS A 27 -2.95 17.58 -7.24
C LYS A 27 -3.01 17.19 -8.72
N LYS A 28 -2.22 16.21 -9.16
CA LYS A 28 -2.25 15.69 -10.54
C LYS A 28 -3.37 14.66 -10.74
N LEU A 29 -3.73 13.94 -9.69
CA LEU A 29 -4.89 13.07 -9.68
C LEU A 29 -6.12 13.99 -9.58
N LYS A 30 -7.04 13.89 -10.52
CA LYS A 30 -8.28 14.69 -10.52
C LYS A 30 -9.08 14.44 -9.22
N PRO A 31 -10.03 15.31 -8.85
CA PRO A 31 -10.88 15.05 -7.70
C PRO A 31 -11.39 13.61 -7.70
N ALA A 32 -11.08 12.88 -6.67
CA ALA A 32 -11.24 11.45 -6.60
C ALA A 32 -11.49 11.00 -5.15
N CYS A 33 -11.98 9.77 -5.00
CA CYS A 33 -11.82 9.03 -3.77
C CYS A 33 -10.38 8.49 -3.73
N THR A 34 -9.54 8.97 -2.83
CA THR A 34 -8.16 8.51 -2.71
C THR A 34 -7.90 7.93 -1.33
N VAL A 35 -7.45 6.68 -1.27
CA VAL A 35 -7.05 6.01 -0.02
C VAL A 35 -5.54 5.80 -0.01
N VAL A 36 -4.88 6.27 1.05
CA VAL A 36 -3.43 6.14 1.25
C VAL A 36 -3.15 5.01 2.23
N VAL A 37 -2.35 4.05 1.81
CA VAL A 37 -1.82 2.95 2.63
C VAL A 37 -0.35 3.21 2.91
N VAL A 38 0.04 3.29 4.18
CA VAL A 38 1.41 3.64 4.56
C VAL A 38 2.16 2.41 5.06
N GLY A 39 3.39 2.22 4.60
CA GLY A 39 4.23 1.10 5.02
C GLY A 39 4.85 1.27 6.41
N GLY A 40 5.37 0.17 6.98
CA GLY A 40 5.90 0.14 8.35
C GLY A 40 7.29 0.77 8.53
N GLY A 41 8.10 0.86 7.48
CA GLY A 41 9.41 1.52 7.50
C GLY A 41 10.43 0.88 8.44
N LYS A 42 11.26 1.74 9.06
CA LYS A 42 12.33 1.31 9.97
C LYS A 42 11.80 0.62 11.23
N ALA A 43 10.62 1.01 11.72
CA ALA A 43 10.04 0.44 12.94
C ALA A 43 9.67 -1.03 12.74
N VAL A 44 9.05 -1.41 11.61
CA VAL A 44 8.76 -2.81 11.29
C VAL A 44 10.05 -3.61 11.10
N ARG A 45 11.06 -3.07 10.40
CA ARG A 45 12.36 -3.74 10.26
C ARG A 45 13.04 -4.01 11.62
N LYS A 46 12.89 -3.09 12.57
CA LYS A 46 13.43 -3.27 13.92
C LYS A 46 12.73 -4.42 14.65
N ILE A 47 11.42 -4.56 14.50
CA ILE A 47 10.68 -5.70 15.04
C ILE A 47 11.18 -7.00 14.41
N GLU A 48 11.28 -7.07 13.07
CA GLU A 48 11.76 -8.26 12.35
C GLU A 48 13.18 -8.70 12.81
N LEU A 49 14.07 -7.75 13.06
CA LEU A 49 15.44 -8.03 13.52
C LEU A 49 15.51 -8.47 14.97
N ASN A 50 14.73 -7.84 15.85
CA ASN A 50 14.77 -8.14 17.28
C ASN A 50 13.99 -9.41 17.62
N ASN A 51 13.05 -9.81 16.78
CA ASN A 51 12.08 -10.87 17.04
C ASN A 51 12.29 -12.09 16.13
N ALA A 52 13.52 -12.35 15.68
CA ALA A 52 13.83 -13.46 14.79
C ALA A 52 13.30 -14.84 15.28
N ASN A 53 13.01 -14.96 16.58
CA ASN A 53 12.43 -16.14 17.24
C ASN A 53 10.97 -15.98 17.68
N GLN A 54 10.29 -14.86 17.35
CA GLN A 54 8.90 -14.67 17.74
C GLN A 54 7.94 -15.30 16.72
N ASN A 55 6.72 -15.51 17.21
CA ASN A 55 5.62 -16.04 16.41
C ASN A 55 5.32 -15.08 15.22
N PRO A 56 5.41 -15.53 13.95
CA PRO A 56 5.12 -14.72 12.76
C PRO A 56 3.75 -14.04 12.80
N PHE A 57 2.79 -14.64 13.48
CA PHE A 57 1.46 -14.08 13.71
C PHE A 57 1.51 -12.78 14.54
N VAL A 58 2.27 -12.75 15.63
CA VAL A 58 2.41 -11.55 16.47
C VAL A 58 3.07 -10.42 15.70
N GLU A 59 4.14 -10.74 14.96
CA GLU A 59 4.84 -9.76 14.14
C GLU A 59 3.96 -9.17 13.03
N HIS A 60 3.11 -9.99 12.41
CA HIS A 60 2.16 -9.52 11.40
C HIS A 60 1.25 -8.43 11.99
N TRP A 61 0.62 -8.70 13.15
CA TRP A 61 -0.29 -7.74 13.78
C TRP A 61 0.40 -6.49 14.30
N ASP A 62 1.59 -6.62 14.86
CA ASP A 62 2.39 -5.47 15.31
C ASP A 62 2.85 -4.63 14.12
N SER A 63 3.21 -5.25 12.99
CA SER A 63 3.53 -4.54 11.75
C SER A 63 2.35 -3.73 11.22
N LEU A 64 1.13 -4.27 11.28
CA LEU A 64 -0.09 -3.57 10.87
C LEU A 64 -0.42 -2.39 11.79
N LYS A 65 -0.19 -2.50 13.11
CA LYS A 65 -0.35 -1.37 14.05
C LYS A 65 0.62 -0.24 13.70
N ILE A 66 1.89 -0.56 13.47
CA ILE A 66 2.90 0.43 13.05
C ILE A 66 2.51 1.09 11.73
N MET A 67 1.97 0.35 10.78
CA MET A 67 1.47 0.92 9.52
C MET A 67 0.36 1.93 9.78
N THR A 68 -0.57 1.65 10.70
CA THR A 68 -1.63 2.57 11.11
C THR A 68 -1.07 3.81 11.80
N GLU A 69 -0.11 3.66 12.71
CA GLU A 69 0.56 4.78 13.39
C GLU A 69 1.29 5.69 12.38
N ASN A 70 2.00 5.11 11.42
CA ASN A 70 2.64 5.85 10.33
C ASN A 70 1.62 6.57 9.44
N ALA A 71 0.45 5.95 9.19
CA ALA A 71 -0.63 6.57 8.44
C ALA A 71 -1.19 7.79 9.17
N ILE A 72 -1.42 7.70 10.48
CA ILE A 72 -1.85 8.82 11.33
C ILE A 72 -0.81 9.95 11.31
N ALA A 73 0.47 9.60 11.48
CA ALA A 73 1.56 10.58 11.46
C ALA A 73 1.66 11.30 10.10
N LEU A 74 1.57 10.58 8.98
CA LEU A 74 1.59 11.21 7.66
C LEU A 74 0.32 12.01 7.37
N MET A 75 -0.85 11.52 7.80
CA MET A 75 -2.14 12.18 7.65
C MET A 75 -2.17 13.57 8.30
N SER A 76 -1.46 13.80 9.40
CA SER A 76 -1.41 15.09 10.10
C SER A 76 -0.90 16.27 9.25
N HIS A 77 -0.26 15.97 8.12
CA HIS A 77 0.17 16.98 7.15
C HIS A 77 -0.92 17.39 6.12
N PHE A 78 -2.13 16.80 6.20
CA PHE A 78 -3.22 17.01 5.24
C PHE A 78 -4.51 17.38 5.98
N VAL A 79 -4.89 18.65 5.95
CA VAL A 79 -5.96 19.26 6.78
C VAL A 79 -7.33 18.58 6.58
N GLU A 80 -7.66 18.16 5.35
CA GLU A 80 -8.97 17.58 5.02
C GLU A 80 -8.95 16.04 5.00
N ALA A 81 -7.81 15.42 5.36
CA ALA A 81 -7.70 13.97 5.35
C ALA A 81 -8.38 13.35 6.58
N THR A 82 -8.98 12.18 6.37
CA THR A 82 -9.61 11.40 7.44
C THR A 82 -9.16 9.94 7.40
N MET A 83 -9.41 9.19 8.47
CA MET A 83 -9.14 7.75 8.47
C MET A 83 -10.21 6.99 7.66
N ALA A 84 -9.74 6.09 6.79
CA ALA A 84 -10.61 5.10 6.14
C ALA A 84 -10.96 4.01 7.15
N ILE A 85 -12.23 3.93 7.52
CA ILE A 85 -12.79 2.91 8.42
C ILE A 85 -13.67 1.94 7.64
N THR A 86 -13.73 0.69 8.07
CA THR A 86 -14.61 -0.33 7.48
C THR A 86 -15.92 -0.47 8.28
N PRO A 87 -17.08 -0.56 7.59
CA PRO A 87 -17.26 -0.62 6.14
C PRO A 87 -16.93 0.70 5.46
N PHE A 88 -16.13 0.64 4.38
CA PHE A 88 -15.65 1.84 3.68
C PHE A 88 -16.65 2.26 2.60
N LYS A 89 -16.98 3.57 2.59
CA LYS A 89 -17.79 4.19 1.56
C LYS A 89 -16.93 5.04 0.65
N LYS A 90 -17.04 4.83 -0.66
CA LYS A 90 -16.30 5.61 -1.67
C LYS A 90 -16.93 7.00 -1.84
N ASP A 91 -16.50 7.95 -1.03
CA ASP A 91 -16.84 9.36 -1.15
C ASP A 91 -15.65 10.17 -1.69
N LEU A 92 -15.90 11.34 -2.26
CA LEU A 92 -14.81 12.25 -2.64
C LEU A 92 -14.00 12.66 -1.41
N GLY A 93 -12.69 12.53 -1.50
CA GLY A 93 -11.83 12.92 -0.38
C GLY A 93 -10.50 12.17 -0.34
N LEU A 94 -9.69 12.57 0.62
CA LEU A 94 -8.42 11.93 0.95
C LEU A 94 -8.56 11.17 2.27
N PHE A 95 -8.29 9.87 2.19
CA PHE A 95 -8.42 8.96 3.32
C PHE A 95 -7.08 8.27 3.59
N PHE A 96 -6.79 7.99 4.85
CA PHE A 96 -5.64 7.16 5.24
C PHE A 96 -6.14 5.85 5.85
N LEU A 97 -5.62 4.72 5.40
CA LEU A 97 -6.11 3.41 5.83
C LEU A 97 -5.62 3.07 7.24
N ASP A 98 -6.55 2.72 8.13
CA ASP A 98 -6.22 1.94 9.32
C ASP A 98 -5.98 0.48 8.89
N ALA A 99 -4.72 0.15 8.58
CA ALA A 99 -4.34 -1.16 8.09
C ALA A 99 -4.64 -2.27 9.09
N HIS A 100 -4.48 -1.99 10.40
CA HIS A 100 -4.73 -2.95 11.45
C HIS A 100 -6.22 -3.30 11.56
N GLN A 101 -7.08 -2.28 11.60
CA GLN A 101 -8.53 -2.50 11.70
C GLN A 101 -9.09 -3.10 10.39
N TYR A 102 -8.57 -2.65 9.23
CA TYR A 102 -8.94 -3.20 7.94
C TYR A 102 -8.68 -4.71 7.84
N CYS A 103 -7.45 -5.16 8.16
CA CYS A 103 -7.11 -6.59 8.09
C CYS A 103 -7.88 -7.43 9.11
N LYS A 104 -8.23 -6.87 10.28
CA LYS A 104 -9.13 -7.54 11.22
C LYS A 104 -10.54 -7.76 10.64
N ASN A 105 -11.05 -6.78 9.93
CA ASN A 105 -12.38 -6.83 9.32
C ASN A 105 -12.38 -7.73 8.07
N ASP A 106 -11.36 -7.65 7.20
CA ASP A 106 -11.23 -8.52 6.03
C ASP A 106 -11.38 -10.01 6.42
N ARG A 107 -10.73 -10.42 7.53
CA ARG A 107 -10.85 -11.77 8.05
C ARG A 107 -12.26 -12.12 8.53
N LYS A 108 -12.99 -11.17 9.11
CA LYS A 108 -14.32 -11.43 9.72
C LYS A 108 -15.43 -11.44 8.70
N THR A 109 -15.36 -10.58 7.66
CA THR A 109 -16.50 -10.26 6.81
C THR A 109 -16.46 -10.92 5.45
N ASN A 110 -15.28 -11.21 4.91
CA ASN A 110 -15.14 -11.64 3.52
C ASN A 110 -14.97 -13.15 3.33
N GLY A 111 -14.97 -13.93 4.41
CA GLY A 111 -14.75 -15.38 4.31
C GLY A 111 -13.39 -15.72 3.65
N GLU A 112 -13.25 -16.92 3.13
CA GLU A 112 -12.11 -17.31 2.31
C GLU A 112 -12.23 -16.76 0.87
N PRO A 113 -11.13 -16.26 0.27
CA PRO A 113 -9.79 -16.14 0.84
C PRO A 113 -9.54 -14.77 1.50
N TYR A 114 -9.28 -14.76 2.80
CA TYR A 114 -8.75 -13.59 3.51
C TYR A 114 -7.22 -13.52 3.43
N LEU A 115 -6.63 -12.37 3.75
CA LEU A 115 -5.17 -12.23 3.77
C LEU A 115 -4.53 -13.13 4.83
N PRO A 116 -3.50 -13.94 4.50
CA PRO A 116 -2.78 -14.75 5.48
C PRO A 116 -2.10 -13.86 6.52
N GLN A 117 -2.09 -14.31 7.77
CA GLN A 117 -1.48 -13.61 8.89
C GLN A 117 -0.01 -14.01 9.02
N THR A 118 0.78 -13.64 8.03
CA THR A 118 2.19 -13.98 7.91
C THR A 118 3.02 -12.75 7.55
N ARG A 119 4.34 -12.88 7.66
CA ARG A 119 5.30 -11.84 7.23
C ARG A 119 5.26 -11.55 5.72
N ASP A 120 4.68 -12.45 4.93
CA ASP A 120 4.58 -12.30 3.48
C ASP A 120 3.55 -11.26 3.07
N VAL A 121 2.62 -10.93 3.99
CA VAL A 121 1.60 -9.91 3.80
C VAL A 121 2.04 -8.62 4.47
N ARG A 122 2.39 -7.64 3.66
CA ARG A 122 2.80 -6.30 4.09
C ARG A 122 1.98 -5.22 3.37
N SER A 123 2.47 -4.01 3.35
CA SER A 123 1.73 -2.84 2.88
C SER A 123 1.39 -2.85 1.39
N ASP A 124 2.20 -3.49 0.52
CA ASP A 124 1.87 -3.60 -0.91
C ASP A 124 0.66 -4.52 -1.10
N THR A 125 0.68 -5.69 -0.45
CA THR A 125 -0.41 -6.67 -0.46
C THR A 125 -1.69 -6.10 0.14
N VAL A 126 -1.60 -5.39 1.27
CA VAL A 126 -2.76 -4.73 1.91
C VAL A 126 -3.37 -3.69 0.98
N ALA A 127 -2.55 -2.88 0.30
CA ALA A 127 -3.04 -1.87 -0.65
C ALA A 127 -3.72 -2.51 -1.87
N LEU A 128 -3.14 -3.57 -2.42
CA LEU A 128 -3.74 -4.31 -3.53
C LEU A 128 -5.07 -4.95 -3.11
N ARG A 129 -5.12 -5.62 -1.94
CA ARG A 129 -6.34 -6.24 -1.41
C ARG A 129 -7.45 -5.21 -1.22
N PHE A 130 -7.14 -4.06 -0.62
CA PHE A 130 -8.09 -2.98 -0.45
C PHE A 130 -8.62 -2.48 -1.80
N ALA A 131 -7.73 -2.27 -2.78
CA ALA A 131 -8.14 -1.84 -4.12
C ALA A 131 -9.06 -2.86 -4.81
N GLN A 132 -8.78 -4.16 -4.67
CA GLN A 132 -9.58 -5.24 -5.24
C GLN A 132 -10.95 -5.39 -4.56
N GLU A 133 -10.99 -5.28 -3.22
CA GLU A 133 -12.22 -5.46 -2.43
C GLU A 133 -13.23 -4.35 -2.71
N PHE A 134 -12.74 -3.13 -2.83
CA PHE A 134 -13.58 -1.96 -3.05
C PHE A 134 -13.59 -1.48 -4.52
N ASP A 135 -13.17 -2.30 -5.49
CA ASP A 135 -13.17 -1.99 -6.93
C ASP A 135 -12.58 -0.60 -7.25
N PHE A 136 -11.38 -0.34 -6.73
CA PHE A 136 -10.61 0.84 -7.10
C PHE A 136 -9.96 0.63 -8.47
N SER A 137 -10.06 1.64 -9.34
CA SER A 137 -9.55 1.54 -10.71
C SER A 137 -8.03 1.61 -10.81
N GLU A 138 -7.38 2.28 -9.86
CA GLU A 138 -5.95 2.55 -9.93
C GLU A 138 -5.24 2.34 -8.58
N LEU A 139 -4.04 1.74 -8.64
CA LEU A 139 -3.14 1.55 -7.50
C LEU A 139 -1.78 2.17 -7.81
N TYR A 140 -1.36 3.15 -7.02
CA TYR A 140 -0.06 3.80 -7.12
C TYR A 140 0.88 3.26 -6.05
N LEU A 141 1.97 2.60 -6.45
CA LEU A 141 3.03 2.12 -5.57
C LEU A 141 4.18 3.13 -5.54
N LEU A 142 4.21 3.96 -4.50
CA LEU A 142 5.30 4.91 -4.27
C LEU A 142 6.46 4.21 -3.57
N LYS A 143 7.60 4.16 -4.22
CA LYS A 143 8.78 3.42 -3.80
C LYS A 143 10.01 4.34 -3.72
N SER A 144 11.08 3.84 -3.10
CA SER A 144 12.39 4.51 -3.03
C SER A 144 13.39 3.99 -4.08
N VAL A 145 12.97 3.03 -4.88
CA VAL A 145 13.75 2.37 -5.94
C VAL A 145 12.91 2.21 -7.20
N ASN A 146 13.57 2.01 -8.33
CA ASN A 146 12.89 1.77 -9.60
C ASN A 146 12.30 0.36 -9.66
N PHE A 147 11.27 0.20 -10.51
CA PHE A 147 10.71 -1.11 -10.82
C PHE A 147 11.77 -1.99 -11.50
N PRO A 148 11.80 -3.31 -11.22
CA PRO A 148 12.73 -4.22 -11.85
C PRO A 148 12.68 -4.20 -13.38
N ALA A 149 13.84 -4.40 -14.01
CA ALA A 149 13.96 -4.34 -15.47
C ALA A 149 13.17 -5.43 -16.21
N SER A 150 12.91 -6.56 -15.56
CA SER A 150 12.09 -7.67 -16.08
C SER A 150 10.63 -7.30 -16.36
N LYS A 151 10.15 -6.22 -15.73
CA LYS A 151 8.79 -5.66 -15.91
C LYS A 151 7.64 -6.64 -15.62
N ASN A 152 7.85 -7.64 -14.77
CA ASN A 152 6.79 -8.54 -14.31
C ASN A 152 6.71 -8.59 -12.76
N TRP A 153 5.54 -8.97 -12.24
CA TRP A 153 5.27 -8.93 -10.81
C TRP A 153 5.89 -10.10 -10.03
N GLU A 154 6.08 -11.25 -10.69
CA GLU A 154 6.75 -12.39 -10.08
C GLU A 154 8.21 -12.05 -9.74
N ASP A 155 8.94 -11.50 -10.71
CA ASP A 155 10.30 -11.02 -10.50
C ASP A 155 10.35 -9.86 -9.49
N ALA A 156 9.35 -8.99 -9.49
CA ALA A 156 9.24 -7.91 -8.51
C ALA A 156 9.12 -8.45 -7.07
N CYS A 157 8.38 -9.54 -6.86
CA CYS A 157 8.34 -10.25 -5.58
C CYS A 157 9.71 -10.89 -5.25
N ASN A 158 10.30 -11.61 -6.20
CA ASN A 158 11.58 -12.30 -6.02
C ASN A 158 12.72 -11.32 -5.68
N GLN A 159 12.66 -10.07 -6.19
CA GLN A 159 13.60 -9.00 -5.91
C GLN A 159 13.19 -8.12 -4.71
N ASN A 160 12.19 -8.52 -3.93
CA ASN A 160 11.67 -7.77 -2.77
C ASN A 160 11.23 -6.33 -3.12
N TYR A 161 10.83 -6.08 -4.36
CA TYR A 161 10.24 -4.79 -4.74
C TYR A 161 8.82 -4.63 -4.18
N VAL A 162 8.04 -5.72 -4.20
CA VAL A 162 6.76 -5.84 -3.51
C VAL A 162 6.79 -7.03 -2.54
N ASP A 163 5.77 -7.14 -1.71
CA ASP A 163 5.64 -8.21 -0.72
C ASP A 163 5.59 -9.60 -1.38
N PRO A 164 6.06 -10.66 -0.71
CA PRO A 164 6.02 -12.02 -1.28
C PRO A 164 4.62 -12.48 -1.66
N PHE A 165 3.59 -12.08 -0.93
CA PHE A 165 2.20 -12.48 -1.22
C PHE A 165 1.53 -11.64 -2.33
N PHE A 166 2.12 -10.51 -2.72
CA PHE A 166 1.54 -9.57 -3.70
C PHE A 166 1.23 -10.24 -5.04
N TYR A 167 2.20 -10.95 -5.62
CA TYR A 167 2.02 -11.60 -6.92
C TYR A 167 0.94 -12.68 -6.87
N LYS A 168 0.92 -13.49 -5.82
CA LYS A 168 -0.12 -14.52 -5.62
C LYS A 168 -1.53 -13.89 -5.56
N LEU A 169 -1.68 -12.78 -4.85
CA LEU A 169 -2.93 -12.06 -4.77
C LEU A 169 -3.32 -11.44 -6.11
N PHE A 170 -2.34 -10.86 -6.83
CA PHE A 170 -2.53 -10.27 -8.15
C PHE A 170 -2.95 -11.31 -9.20
N ASP A 171 -2.28 -12.47 -9.22
CA ASP A 171 -2.52 -13.52 -10.22
C ASP A 171 -3.86 -14.23 -10.04
N ASN A 172 -4.36 -14.32 -8.82
CA ASN A 172 -5.62 -15.01 -8.50
C ASN A 172 -6.89 -14.21 -8.81
N LYS A 173 -6.79 -12.93 -9.19
CA LYS A 173 -7.94 -12.08 -9.48
C LYS A 173 -8.12 -11.83 -10.97
N LYS A 174 -9.36 -11.92 -11.47
CA LYS A 174 -9.73 -11.60 -12.85
C LYS A 174 -9.64 -10.09 -13.13
N HIS A 175 -9.94 -9.27 -12.14
CA HIS A 175 -9.93 -7.81 -12.24
C HIS A 175 -8.98 -7.23 -11.20
N ASN A 176 -7.92 -6.62 -11.68
CA ASN A 176 -6.96 -5.89 -10.86
C ASN A 176 -7.05 -4.39 -11.19
N PRO A 177 -6.73 -3.51 -10.24
CA PRO A 177 -6.52 -2.11 -10.57
C PRO A 177 -5.37 -1.95 -11.57
N ILE A 178 -5.38 -0.86 -12.34
CA ILE A 178 -4.20 -0.45 -13.10
C ILE A 178 -3.12 -0.05 -12.10
N ILE A 179 -1.95 -0.69 -12.17
CA ILE A 179 -0.89 -0.44 -11.20
C ILE A 179 0.19 0.46 -11.80
N HIS A 180 0.45 1.56 -11.08
CA HIS A 180 1.50 2.53 -11.40
C HIS A 180 2.61 2.44 -10.36
N THR A 181 3.86 2.41 -10.80
CA THR A 181 5.02 2.42 -9.90
C THR A 181 5.79 3.73 -10.06
N ILE A 182 6.09 4.39 -8.94
CA ILE A 182 6.74 5.69 -8.91
C ILE A 182 7.89 5.67 -7.92
N ASN A 183 9.12 5.93 -8.40
CA ASN A 183 10.26 6.15 -7.53
C ASN A 183 10.31 7.61 -7.08
N LEU A 184 9.95 7.88 -5.81
CA LEU A 184 9.95 9.24 -5.26
C LEU A 184 11.35 9.78 -4.89
N ARG A 185 12.39 8.94 -4.93
CA ARG A 185 13.80 9.40 -4.74
C ARG A 185 14.50 9.72 -6.05
N SER A 186 13.93 9.32 -7.19
CA SER A 186 14.48 9.70 -8.49
C SER A 186 14.26 11.19 -8.75
N SER A 187 15.29 11.84 -9.26
CA SER A 187 15.20 13.23 -9.76
C SER A 187 14.49 13.34 -11.11
N GLN A 188 14.23 12.20 -11.77
CA GLN A 188 13.47 12.18 -13.01
C GLN A 188 11.99 12.47 -12.71
N THR A 189 11.38 13.29 -13.59
CA THR A 189 9.96 13.61 -13.58
C THR A 189 9.14 12.32 -13.41
N LEU A 190 8.16 12.35 -12.48
CA LEU A 190 7.25 11.25 -12.18
C LEU A 190 6.70 10.63 -13.47
N GLN A 191 7.40 9.64 -14.02
CA GLN A 191 6.89 8.83 -15.11
C GLN A 191 6.34 7.55 -14.51
N PRO A 192 5.02 7.33 -14.51
CA PRO A 192 4.45 6.09 -14.07
C PRO A 192 4.85 4.96 -15.03
N PHE A 193 5.34 3.87 -14.48
CA PHE A 193 5.40 2.62 -15.20
C PHE A 193 4.02 1.97 -15.12
N HIS A 194 3.39 1.77 -16.28
CA HIS A 194 2.14 1.01 -16.39
C HIS A 194 2.47 -0.46 -16.59
N SER A 195 2.17 -1.31 -15.61
CA SER A 195 2.10 -2.74 -15.89
C SER A 195 0.79 -2.98 -16.62
N GLY A 196 0.89 -3.19 -17.94
CA GLY A 196 -0.28 -3.58 -18.72
C GLY A 196 -0.96 -4.82 -18.11
N ASN A 197 -2.28 -4.86 -18.18
CA ASN A 197 -3.03 -6.07 -17.93
C ASN A 197 -2.42 -7.21 -18.75
N LYS A 198 -2.41 -8.42 -18.19
CA LYS A 198 -2.14 -9.64 -18.99
C LYS A 198 -2.97 -9.56 -20.26
N ILE A 199 -2.30 -9.60 -21.42
CA ILE A 199 -2.91 -9.91 -22.71
C ILE A 199 -3.35 -11.37 -22.67
#